data_7d8e71f30dc6ad2b6d58793d89d7d6db
#
_entry.id   7d8e71f30dc6ad2b6d58793d89d7d6db
#
_cell.length_a   1.000
_cell.length_b   1.000
_cell.length_c   1.000
_cell.angle_alpha   90.00
_cell.angle_beta   90.00
_cell.angle_gamma   90.00
#
_symmetry.space_group_name_H-M   'P 1'
#
loop_
_entity.id
_entity.type
_entity.pdbx_description
1 polymer ?
#
loop_
_entity_poly.entity_id
_entity_poly.type
_entity_poly.pdbx_seq_one_letter_code
_entity_poly.pdbx_strand_id
1 'polypeptide(L)'
;MQFQTPVNLPTSPQRLTPDSRVVLLGSCFAQHIGERMVQSLPDGHVALNPCGTLYNPHSLLHTAQWLTTEGQGPTADLCFEGRDGLWHHRLFATDVSAPSRNECWEQVQERIKAARTVAQRMTHLFVTLSTDHIYRLRADESVIVANCHKEPAAHFREEIYPLQQMIEEWSAWVEWWQGAHPQCQLIFTLSPYRYAKYGMHASQLSKARLLLLIDALQEQFGERVSYFPAYEILMDELRDYRFYEADMLHPSHVAVDYIWERFTEWAFSPTLTEYATEREHLRRDFAHHILHPESPEAQAFLRQREARRQAFLEKYGGRFAT
;
A
#
# COMPACT_ATOMS: atom_id res chain seq x y z
N MET A 1 -27.42 2.62 24.22
CA MET A 1 -27.93 2.81 22.85
C MET A 1 -26.72 2.81 21.95
N GLN A 2 -26.69 1.95 20.94
CA GLN A 2 -25.55 1.84 20.00
C GLN A 2 -25.90 2.62 18.73
N PHE A 3 -25.04 3.55 18.33
CA PHE A 3 -25.27 4.44 17.16
C PHE A 3 -24.51 4.01 15.89
N GLN A 4 -23.66 2.98 16.01
CA GLN A 4 -22.86 2.43 14.93
C GLN A 4 -23.01 0.91 14.90
N THR A 5 -22.86 0.33 13.73
CA THR A 5 -22.71 -1.10 13.55
C THR A 5 -21.24 -1.41 13.37
N PRO A 6 -20.51 -1.83 14.41
CA PRO A 6 -19.09 -2.10 14.28
C PRO A 6 -18.85 -3.28 13.34
N VAL A 7 -17.86 -3.14 12.48
CA VAL A 7 -17.38 -4.23 11.62
C VAL A 7 -16.53 -5.17 12.48
N ASN A 8 -16.90 -6.44 12.51
CA ASN A 8 -16.11 -7.45 13.18
C ASN A 8 -14.81 -7.69 12.40
N LEU A 9 -13.69 -7.46 13.05
CA LEU A 9 -12.39 -7.76 12.46
C LEU A 9 -12.14 -9.27 12.51
N PRO A 10 -11.68 -9.89 11.41
CA PRO A 10 -11.29 -11.31 11.44
C PRO A 10 -10.09 -11.50 12.36
N THR A 11 -9.82 -12.72 12.78
CA THR A 11 -8.60 -13.03 13.55
C THR A 11 -7.37 -12.73 12.69
N SER A 12 -6.45 -11.92 13.20
CA SER A 12 -5.16 -11.70 12.53
C SER A 12 -4.30 -12.95 12.68
N PRO A 13 -3.88 -13.59 11.58
CA PRO A 13 -3.13 -14.85 11.66
C PRO A 13 -1.73 -14.65 12.21
N GLN A 14 -1.09 -13.53 11.89
CA GLN A 14 0.22 -13.13 12.39
C GLN A 14 0.27 -11.62 12.57
N ARG A 15 0.52 -11.19 13.80
CA ARG A 15 0.65 -9.76 14.09
C ARG A 15 2.04 -9.24 13.72
N LEU A 16 2.06 -8.00 13.24
CA LEU A 16 3.27 -7.25 12.99
C LEU A 16 4.07 -7.01 14.28
N THR A 17 5.36 -7.18 14.21
CA THR A 17 6.33 -6.87 15.27
C THR A 17 7.35 -5.86 14.76
N PRO A 18 8.20 -5.24 15.60
CA PRO A 18 9.27 -4.39 15.13
C PRO A 18 10.24 -5.07 14.15
N ASP A 19 10.35 -6.41 14.18
CA ASP A 19 11.19 -7.18 13.26
C ASP A 19 10.53 -7.43 11.89
N SER A 20 9.23 -7.14 11.75
CA SER A 20 8.50 -7.39 10.50
C SER A 20 9.07 -6.61 9.33
N ARG A 21 9.08 -7.25 8.17
CA ARG A 21 9.38 -6.65 6.87
C ARG A 21 8.11 -6.65 6.04
N VAL A 22 7.71 -5.49 5.57
CA VAL A 22 6.39 -5.27 4.99
C VAL A 22 6.52 -4.73 3.57
N VAL A 23 5.82 -5.35 2.65
CA VAL A 23 5.59 -4.82 1.31
C VAL A 23 4.12 -4.41 1.20
N LEU A 24 3.86 -3.17 0.77
CA LEU A 24 2.50 -2.68 0.51
C LEU A 24 2.37 -2.31 -0.96
N LEU A 25 1.35 -2.85 -1.60
CA LEU A 25 1.00 -2.59 -3.00
C LEU A 25 -0.45 -2.12 -3.07
N GLY A 26 -0.74 -1.09 -3.84
CA GLY A 26 -2.12 -0.70 -4.08
C GLY A 26 -2.36 0.76 -4.42
N SER A 27 -3.58 1.20 -4.14
CA SER A 27 -4.13 2.50 -4.48
C SER A 27 -3.61 3.64 -3.58
N CYS A 28 -4.13 4.86 -3.80
CA CYS A 28 -3.87 6.00 -2.92
C CYS A 28 -4.26 5.72 -1.45
N PHE A 29 -5.29 4.92 -1.19
CA PHE A 29 -5.59 4.47 0.17
C PHE A 29 -4.44 3.63 0.77
N ALA A 30 -3.89 2.69 -0.02
CA ALA A 30 -2.71 1.93 0.40
C ALA A 30 -1.50 2.83 0.65
N GLN A 31 -1.36 3.92 -0.11
CA GLN A 31 -0.31 4.93 0.10
C GLN A 31 -0.45 5.56 1.49
N HIS A 32 -1.63 6.05 1.85
CA HIS A 32 -1.87 6.68 3.15
C HIS A 32 -1.63 5.73 4.34
N ILE A 33 -2.10 4.50 4.24
CA ILE A 33 -1.86 3.46 5.28
C ILE A 33 -0.37 3.10 5.33
N GLY A 34 0.27 2.98 4.17
CA GLY A 34 1.68 2.64 4.05
C GLY A 34 2.62 3.70 4.61
N GLU A 35 2.33 4.99 4.42
CA GLU A 35 3.08 6.11 5.01
C GLU A 35 3.08 6.04 6.55
N ARG A 36 1.94 5.68 7.15
CA ARG A 36 1.84 5.45 8.59
C ARG A 36 2.60 4.20 9.02
N MET A 37 2.59 3.14 8.18
CA MET A 37 3.38 1.94 8.41
C MET A 37 4.88 2.23 8.40
N VAL A 38 5.37 3.04 7.44
CA VAL A 38 6.76 3.52 7.39
C VAL A 38 7.14 4.27 8.66
N GLN A 39 6.22 5.06 9.20
CA GLN A 39 6.45 5.79 10.47
C GLN A 39 6.42 4.88 11.70
N SER A 40 5.76 3.73 11.63
CA SER A 40 5.54 2.81 12.75
C SER A 40 6.54 1.67 12.83
N LEU A 41 7.23 1.35 11.74
CA LEU A 41 8.26 0.29 11.66
C LEU A 41 9.66 0.90 11.56
N PRO A 42 10.73 0.16 11.90
CA PRO A 42 12.10 0.62 11.71
C PRO A 42 12.42 0.99 10.26
N ASP A 43 13.38 1.87 10.06
CA ASP A 43 13.78 2.33 8.74
C ASP A 43 14.24 1.15 7.86
N GLY A 44 13.89 1.19 6.57
CA GLY A 44 14.21 0.10 5.64
C GLY A 44 13.38 -1.18 5.81
N HIS A 45 12.38 -1.21 6.72
CA HIS A 45 11.50 -2.36 6.91
C HIS A 45 10.26 -2.37 6.02
N VAL A 46 9.96 -1.26 5.35
CA VAL A 46 8.76 -1.11 4.54
C VAL A 46 9.12 -0.77 3.10
N ALA A 47 8.59 -1.52 2.14
CA ALA A 47 8.55 -1.16 0.73
C ALA A 47 7.11 -0.77 0.37
N LEU A 48 6.92 0.51 0.06
CA LEU A 48 5.61 1.08 -0.23
C LEU A 48 5.50 1.44 -1.71
N ASN A 49 4.55 0.86 -2.40
CA ASN A 49 4.18 1.18 -3.78
C ASN A 49 5.39 1.42 -4.71
N PRO A 50 6.28 0.45 -4.90
CA PRO A 50 7.50 0.66 -5.69
C PRO A 50 7.22 1.08 -7.13
N CYS A 51 6.08 0.64 -7.69
CA CYS A 51 5.62 1.05 -9.02
C CYS A 51 4.71 2.29 -9.00
N GLY A 52 4.63 3.00 -7.84
CA GLY A 52 3.62 4.01 -7.59
C GLY A 52 2.24 3.39 -7.29
N THR A 53 1.21 4.23 -7.22
CA THR A 53 -0.15 3.76 -6.91
C THR A 53 -0.76 2.97 -8.08
N LEU A 54 -1.13 1.73 -7.80
CA LEU A 54 -1.78 0.82 -8.74
C LEU A 54 -3.17 0.42 -8.23
N TYR A 55 -4.10 0.14 -9.15
CA TYR A 55 -5.51 0.03 -8.77
C TYR A 55 -6.14 -1.32 -9.09
N ASN A 56 -5.65 -2.03 -10.11
CA ASN A 56 -6.25 -3.24 -10.63
C ASN A 56 -5.46 -4.51 -10.26
N PRO A 57 -6.11 -5.68 -10.18
CA PRO A 57 -5.49 -6.93 -9.78
C PRO A 57 -4.31 -7.35 -10.67
N HIS A 58 -4.38 -7.10 -11.97
CA HIS A 58 -3.33 -7.48 -12.92
C HIS A 58 -2.00 -6.74 -12.63
N SER A 59 -2.05 -5.41 -12.56
CA SER A 59 -0.85 -4.59 -12.30
C SER A 59 -0.24 -4.90 -10.93
N LEU A 60 -1.07 -5.17 -9.91
CA LEU A 60 -0.63 -5.53 -8.56
C LEU A 60 0.02 -6.91 -8.54
N LEU A 61 -0.55 -7.89 -9.24
CA LEU A 61 0.02 -9.23 -9.37
C LEU A 61 1.40 -9.20 -10.04
N HIS A 62 1.52 -8.49 -11.17
CA HIS A 62 2.81 -8.35 -11.85
C HIS A 62 3.87 -7.70 -10.97
N THR A 63 3.50 -6.66 -10.21
CA THR A 63 4.41 -6.05 -9.24
C THR A 63 4.84 -7.07 -8.18
N ALA A 64 3.91 -7.84 -7.62
CA ALA A 64 4.24 -8.88 -6.63
C ALA A 64 5.18 -9.95 -7.24
N GLN A 65 4.94 -10.38 -8.46
CA GLN A 65 5.82 -11.31 -9.20
C GLN A 65 7.24 -10.74 -9.37
N TRP A 66 7.37 -9.49 -9.79
CA TRP A 66 8.68 -8.83 -9.96
C TRP A 66 9.48 -8.74 -8.67
N LEU A 67 8.81 -8.56 -7.54
CA LEU A 67 9.47 -8.48 -6.24
C LEU A 67 9.88 -9.84 -5.70
N THR A 68 9.22 -10.92 -6.11
CA THR A 68 9.37 -12.26 -5.53
C THR A 68 10.04 -13.28 -6.43
N THR A 69 10.04 -13.04 -7.76
CA THR A 69 10.62 -13.98 -8.74
C THR A 69 11.89 -13.39 -9.34
N GLU A 70 13.00 -14.10 -9.20
CA GLU A 70 14.27 -13.69 -9.81
C GLU A 70 14.19 -13.71 -11.33
N GLY A 71 14.82 -12.74 -11.99
CA GLY A 71 14.82 -12.59 -13.44
C GLY A 71 13.55 -12.00 -14.04
N GLN A 72 12.46 -11.87 -13.30
CA GLN A 72 11.27 -11.16 -13.75
C GLN A 72 11.36 -9.67 -13.41
N GLY A 73 10.79 -8.81 -14.25
CA GLY A 73 10.77 -7.37 -14.00
C GLY A 73 10.26 -6.56 -15.19
N PRO A 74 10.11 -5.25 -15.00
CA PRO A 74 9.80 -4.33 -16.09
C PRO A 74 10.95 -4.28 -17.12
N THR A 75 10.66 -3.83 -18.32
CA THR A 75 11.62 -3.74 -19.44
C THR A 75 11.67 -2.32 -19.99
N ALA A 76 12.86 -1.88 -20.45
CA ALA A 76 13.10 -0.51 -20.88
C ALA A 76 12.33 -0.09 -22.16
N ASP A 77 11.85 -1.04 -22.95
CA ASP A 77 11.05 -0.80 -24.16
C ASP A 77 9.67 -0.21 -23.86
N LEU A 78 9.17 -0.39 -22.64
CA LEU A 78 7.91 0.20 -22.16
C LEU A 78 8.06 1.64 -21.63
N CYS A 79 9.27 2.23 -21.67
CA CYS A 79 9.45 3.66 -21.47
C CYS A 79 8.97 4.45 -22.69
N PHE A 80 8.24 5.54 -22.46
CA PHE A 80 7.70 6.41 -23.52
C PHE A 80 7.71 7.88 -23.09
N GLU A 81 7.76 8.78 -24.06
CA GLU A 81 7.65 10.21 -23.82
C GLU A 81 6.17 10.62 -23.72
N GLY A 82 5.79 11.21 -22.59
CA GLY A 82 4.44 11.71 -22.34
C GLY A 82 4.20 13.08 -22.97
N ARG A 83 2.94 13.51 -22.98
CA ARG A 83 2.54 14.85 -23.51
C ARG A 83 3.05 16.02 -22.68
N ASP A 84 3.50 15.76 -21.47
CA ASP A 84 4.11 16.72 -20.56
C ASP A 84 5.62 16.90 -20.82
N GLY A 85 6.17 16.20 -21.83
CA GLY A 85 7.60 16.23 -22.18
C GLY A 85 8.48 15.44 -21.23
N LEU A 86 7.88 14.65 -20.31
CA LEU A 86 8.61 13.75 -19.43
C LEU A 86 8.54 12.32 -19.96
N TRP A 87 9.53 11.54 -19.60
CA TRP A 87 9.55 10.10 -19.86
C TRP A 87 8.88 9.35 -18.70
N HIS A 88 7.98 8.44 -19.05
CA HIS A 88 7.21 7.58 -18.16
C HIS A 88 7.44 6.11 -18.52
N HIS A 89 6.99 5.22 -17.65
CA HIS A 89 6.97 3.79 -17.91
C HIS A 89 5.54 3.25 -17.88
N ARG A 90 5.10 2.50 -18.89
CA ARG A 90 3.71 2.01 -19.06
C ARG A 90 3.14 1.26 -17.85
N LEU A 91 4.01 0.56 -17.11
CA LEU A 91 3.60 -0.30 -16.00
C LEU A 91 3.81 0.36 -14.61
N PHE A 92 4.14 1.68 -14.59
CA PHE A 92 4.32 2.46 -13.37
C PHE A 92 3.32 3.60 -13.31
N ALA A 93 3.08 4.12 -12.12
CA ALA A 93 2.25 5.30 -11.95
C ALA A 93 2.98 6.57 -12.43
N THR A 94 2.22 7.64 -12.63
CA THR A 94 2.71 8.88 -13.24
C THR A 94 3.78 9.60 -12.40
N ASP A 95 3.87 9.33 -11.10
CA ASP A 95 4.91 9.85 -10.21
C ASP A 95 6.31 9.29 -10.52
N VAL A 96 6.39 8.20 -11.29
CA VAL A 96 7.64 7.65 -11.82
C VAL A 96 7.87 8.26 -13.20
N SER A 97 8.52 9.43 -13.22
CA SER A 97 8.81 10.17 -14.45
C SER A 97 10.15 10.89 -14.38
N ALA A 98 10.77 11.13 -15.52
CA ALA A 98 12.08 11.78 -15.61
C ALA A 98 12.23 12.60 -16.91
N PRO A 99 13.22 13.55 -16.98
CA PRO A 99 13.47 14.34 -18.18
C PRO A 99 13.95 13.52 -19.39
N SER A 100 14.54 12.33 -19.17
CA SER A 100 15.04 11.48 -20.24
C SER A 100 14.62 10.02 -20.06
N ARG A 101 14.67 9.25 -21.17
CA ARG A 101 14.40 7.81 -21.17
C ARG A 101 15.32 7.04 -20.21
N ASN A 102 16.61 7.40 -20.24
CA ASN A 102 17.59 6.70 -19.41
C ASN A 102 17.35 6.94 -17.93
N GLU A 103 17.12 8.19 -17.52
CA GLU A 103 16.81 8.54 -16.13
C GLU A 103 15.49 7.88 -15.65
N CYS A 104 14.48 7.84 -16.51
CA CYS A 104 13.23 7.15 -16.20
C CYS A 104 13.47 5.64 -15.97
N TRP A 105 14.25 5.01 -16.84
CA TRP A 105 14.60 3.60 -16.69
C TRP A 105 15.46 3.33 -15.45
N GLU A 106 16.42 4.18 -15.14
CA GLU A 106 17.21 4.11 -13.91
C GLU A 106 16.34 4.21 -12.66
N GLN A 107 15.40 5.15 -12.61
CA GLN A 107 14.43 5.25 -11.49
C GLN A 107 13.58 3.98 -11.35
N VAL A 108 13.10 3.41 -12.45
CA VAL A 108 12.35 2.15 -12.45
C VAL A 108 13.18 1.03 -11.82
N GLN A 109 14.43 0.88 -12.26
CA GLN A 109 15.32 -0.15 -11.75
C GLN A 109 15.67 0.03 -10.27
N GLU A 110 15.96 1.26 -9.84
CA GLU A 110 16.28 1.58 -8.45
C GLU A 110 15.11 1.30 -7.51
N ARG A 111 13.88 1.70 -7.89
CA ARG A 111 12.67 1.43 -7.09
C ARG A 111 12.42 -0.07 -6.92
N ILE A 112 12.52 -0.84 -7.99
CA ILE A 112 12.34 -2.30 -7.94
C ILE A 112 13.45 -2.96 -7.11
N LYS A 113 14.70 -2.55 -7.29
CA LYS A 113 15.85 -3.06 -6.52
C LYS A 113 15.70 -2.80 -5.03
N ALA A 114 15.34 -1.57 -4.65
CA ALA A 114 15.11 -1.21 -3.25
C ALA A 114 13.96 -2.04 -2.63
N ALA A 115 12.84 -2.19 -3.34
CA ALA A 115 11.71 -2.98 -2.88
C ALA A 115 12.05 -4.47 -2.76
N ARG A 116 12.82 -5.04 -3.67
CA ARG A 116 13.32 -6.43 -3.59
C ARG A 116 14.15 -6.69 -2.33
N THR A 117 14.94 -5.72 -1.90
CA THR A 117 15.72 -5.85 -0.65
C THR A 117 14.83 -6.10 0.56
N VAL A 118 13.66 -5.46 0.62
CA VAL A 118 12.66 -5.70 1.66
C VAL A 118 11.93 -7.02 1.40
N ALA A 119 11.51 -7.26 0.15
CA ALA A 119 10.72 -8.43 -0.25
C ALA A 119 11.44 -9.77 -0.01
N GLN A 120 12.77 -9.82 -0.14
CA GLN A 120 13.56 -11.03 0.15
C GLN A 120 13.41 -11.54 1.58
N ARG A 121 13.05 -10.67 2.52
CA ARG A 121 12.87 -10.98 3.94
C ARG A 121 11.49 -10.62 4.44
N MET A 122 10.52 -10.41 3.53
CA MET A 122 9.18 -9.98 3.92
C MET A 122 8.48 -11.02 4.78
N THR A 123 7.79 -10.54 5.78
CA THR A 123 6.91 -11.30 6.65
C THR A 123 5.44 -11.08 6.29
N HIS A 124 5.14 -9.94 5.67
CA HIS A 124 3.79 -9.54 5.29
C HIS A 124 3.79 -8.84 3.93
N LEU A 125 2.89 -9.26 3.07
CA LEU A 125 2.56 -8.59 1.81
C LEU A 125 1.11 -8.09 1.89
N PHE A 126 0.93 -6.78 1.85
CA PHE A 126 -0.39 -6.14 1.78
C PHE A 126 -0.72 -5.75 0.35
N VAL A 127 -1.91 -6.14 -0.10
CA VAL A 127 -2.40 -5.83 -1.45
C VAL A 127 -3.76 -5.14 -1.34
N THR A 128 -3.82 -3.86 -1.72
CA THR A 128 -5.06 -3.08 -1.71
C THR A 128 -5.65 -3.01 -3.12
N LEU A 129 -6.64 -3.85 -3.37
CA LEU A 129 -7.41 -3.84 -4.62
C LEU A 129 -8.33 -2.61 -4.66
N SER A 130 -8.59 -2.06 -5.84
CA SER A 130 -9.41 -0.86 -5.95
C SER A 130 -10.46 -0.93 -7.05
N THR A 131 -10.12 -1.36 -8.24
CA THR A 131 -11.02 -1.57 -9.38
C THR A 131 -10.61 -2.79 -10.18
N ASP A 132 -11.56 -3.43 -10.83
CA ASP A 132 -11.34 -4.50 -11.80
C ASP A 132 -11.22 -3.99 -13.24
N HIS A 133 -11.26 -2.68 -13.45
CA HIS A 133 -11.02 -2.07 -14.75
C HIS A 133 -9.54 -2.04 -15.09
N ILE A 134 -9.19 -2.49 -16.28
CA ILE A 134 -7.85 -2.46 -16.86
C ILE A 134 -7.84 -1.63 -18.14
N TYR A 135 -6.68 -1.11 -18.49
CA TYR A 135 -6.45 -0.37 -19.74
C TYR A 135 -5.40 -1.08 -20.57
N ARG A 136 -5.82 -1.60 -21.72
CA ARG A 136 -4.95 -2.28 -22.66
C ARG A 136 -4.48 -1.30 -23.73
N LEU A 137 -3.18 -1.30 -24.03
CA LEU A 137 -2.61 -0.44 -25.05
C LEU A 137 -3.04 -0.95 -26.46
N ARG A 138 -3.65 -0.09 -27.27
CA ARG A 138 -4.13 -0.49 -28.62
C ARG A 138 -2.99 -0.77 -29.61
N ALA A 139 -1.82 -0.15 -29.41
CA ALA A 139 -0.65 -0.38 -30.25
C ALA A 139 0.00 -1.75 -29.97
N ASP A 140 -0.18 -2.28 -28.75
CA ASP A 140 0.27 -3.59 -28.33
C ASP A 140 -0.73 -4.15 -27.31
N GLU A 141 -1.66 -4.96 -27.76
CA GLU A 141 -2.73 -5.52 -26.94
C GLU A 141 -2.23 -6.50 -25.86
N SER A 142 -0.97 -6.90 -25.86
CA SER A 142 -0.37 -7.67 -24.78
C SER A 142 -0.08 -6.83 -23.53
N VAL A 143 0.01 -5.50 -23.67
CA VAL A 143 0.37 -4.58 -22.61
C VAL A 143 -0.88 -4.04 -21.93
N ILE A 144 -1.06 -4.39 -20.65
CA ILE A 144 -2.01 -3.74 -19.73
C ILE A 144 -1.24 -2.68 -18.94
N VAL A 145 -1.60 -1.41 -19.13
CA VAL A 145 -0.89 -0.29 -18.51
C VAL A 145 -1.34 -0.03 -17.08
N ALA A 146 -0.45 0.52 -16.27
CA ALA A 146 -0.76 0.92 -14.89
C ALA A 146 -1.82 2.03 -14.82
N ASN A 147 -1.69 3.01 -15.71
CA ASN A 147 -2.66 4.09 -15.95
C ASN A 147 -2.44 4.70 -17.34
N CYS A 148 -3.31 5.62 -17.75
CA CYS A 148 -3.26 6.25 -19.08
C CYS A 148 -2.28 7.42 -19.18
N HIS A 149 -1.56 7.82 -18.13
CA HIS A 149 -0.58 8.93 -18.08
C HIS A 149 -1.08 10.22 -18.77
N LYS A 150 -2.39 10.51 -18.68
CA LYS A 150 -3.05 11.64 -19.35
C LYS A 150 -2.94 11.64 -20.89
N GLU A 151 -2.57 10.51 -21.49
CA GLU A 151 -2.62 10.33 -22.93
C GLU A 151 -4.06 10.23 -23.46
N PRO A 152 -4.30 10.43 -24.77
CA PRO A 152 -5.62 10.31 -25.38
C PRO A 152 -6.25 8.94 -25.10
N ALA A 153 -7.53 8.94 -24.70
CA ALA A 153 -8.27 7.70 -24.46
C ALA A 153 -8.29 6.75 -25.67
N ALA A 154 -8.16 7.30 -26.88
CA ALA A 154 -8.08 6.51 -28.12
C ALA A 154 -6.86 5.56 -28.18
N HIS A 155 -5.82 5.79 -27.38
CA HIS A 155 -4.66 4.89 -27.31
C HIS A 155 -4.94 3.62 -26.53
N PHE A 156 -6.03 3.58 -25.77
CA PHE A 156 -6.34 2.49 -24.86
C PHE A 156 -7.70 1.84 -25.18
N ARG A 157 -7.82 0.59 -24.78
CA ARG A 157 -9.09 -0.11 -24.63
C ARG A 157 -9.32 -0.34 -23.15
N GLU A 158 -10.36 0.28 -22.59
CA GLU A 158 -10.82 -0.01 -21.24
C GLU A 158 -11.68 -1.26 -21.24
N GLU A 159 -11.42 -2.18 -20.35
CA GLU A 159 -12.17 -3.43 -20.22
C GLU A 159 -12.28 -3.85 -18.75
N ILE A 160 -13.31 -4.61 -18.42
CA ILE A 160 -13.46 -5.25 -17.11
C ILE A 160 -12.64 -6.54 -17.12
N TYR A 161 -11.73 -6.66 -16.15
CA TYR A 161 -10.92 -7.87 -16.00
C TYR A 161 -11.79 -9.02 -15.50
N PRO A 162 -11.90 -10.15 -16.22
CA PRO A 162 -12.81 -11.22 -15.86
C PRO A 162 -12.47 -11.84 -14.51
N LEU A 163 -13.47 -12.02 -13.64
CA LEU A 163 -13.29 -12.58 -12.30
C LEU A 163 -12.58 -13.94 -12.33
N GLN A 164 -13.00 -14.85 -13.22
CA GLN A 164 -12.40 -16.17 -13.33
C GLN A 164 -10.91 -16.09 -13.68
N GLN A 165 -10.52 -15.19 -14.57
CA GLN A 165 -9.11 -14.98 -14.93
C GLN A 165 -8.32 -14.41 -13.76
N MET A 166 -8.90 -13.45 -13.00
CA MET A 166 -8.27 -12.93 -11.79
C MET A 166 -8.01 -14.05 -10.78
N ILE A 167 -8.99 -14.92 -10.53
CA ILE A 167 -8.86 -16.05 -9.61
C ILE A 167 -7.76 -17.00 -10.08
N GLU A 168 -7.77 -17.40 -11.34
CA GLU A 168 -6.78 -18.33 -11.91
C GLU A 168 -5.34 -17.79 -11.80
N GLU A 169 -5.12 -16.53 -12.19
CA GLU A 169 -3.78 -15.92 -12.16
C GLU A 169 -3.26 -15.71 -10.74
N TRP A 170 -4.10 -15.19 -9.83
CA TRP A 170 -3.73 -15.00 -8.45
C TRP A 170 -3.52 -16.32 -7.72
N SER A 171 -4.38 -17.32 -7.93
CA SER A 171 -4.23 -18.66 -7.33
C SER A 171 -2.93 -19.34 -7.77
N ALA A 172 -2.61 -19.30 -9.05
CA ALA A 172 -1.37 -19.89 -9.57
C ALA A 172 -0.13 -19.22 -8.94
N TRP A 173 -0.16 -17.90 -8.80
CA TRP A 173 0.95 -17.18 -8.16
C TRP A 173 1.00 -17.44 -6.65
N VAL A 174 -0.11 -17.42 -5.93
CA VAL A 174 -0.15 -17.66 -4.47
C VAL A 174 0.34 -19.07 -4.15
N GLU A 175 -0.04 -20.07 -4.92
CA GLU A 175 0.41 -21.46 -4.76
C GLU A 175 1.95 -21.54 -4.85
N TRP A 176 2.53 -20.97 -5.90
CA TRP A 176 3.98 -20.89 -6.06
C TRP A 176 4.64 -20.09 -4.93
N TRP A 177 4.08 -18.92 -4.61
CA TRP A 177 4.63 -17.99 -3.62
C TRP A 177 4.65 -18.57 -2.21
N GLN A 178 3.64 -19.33 -1.81
CA GLN A 178 3.61 -20.03 -0.51
C GLN A 178 4.76 -21.00 -0.34
N GLY A 179 5.18 -21.68 -1.41
CA GLY A 179 6.35 -22.53 -1.41
C GLY A 179 7.66 -21.76 -1.22
N ALA A 180 7.78 -20.61 -1.88
CA ALA A 180 8.96 -19.74 -1.81
C ALA A 180 9.04 -18.93 -0.50
N HIS A 181 7.89 -18.53 0.08
CA HIS A 181 7.79 -17.67 1.25
C HIS A 181 6.87 -18.28 2.33
N PRO A 182 7.24 -19.45 2.91
CA PRO A 182 6.34 -20.23 3.77
C PRO A 182 5.92 -19.54 5.07
N GLN A 183 6.62 -18.51 5.51
CA GLN A 183 6.33 -17.75 6.73
C GLN A 183 5.67 -16.38 6.45
N CYS A 184 5.51 -16.01 5.19
CA CYS A 184 4.95 -14.71 4.83
C CYS A 184 3.42 -14.76 4.78
N GLN A 185 2.76 -13.74 5.29
CA GLN A 185 1.31 -13.55 5.24
C GLN A 185 0.93 -12.67 4.04
N LEU A 186 -0.06 -13.11 3.28
CA LEU A 186 -0.68 -12.31 2.22
C LEU A 186 -1.98 -11.71 2.75
N ILE A 187 -2.05 -10.38 2.81
CA ILE A 187 -3.20 -9.67 3.35
C ILE A 187 -3.79 -8.81 2.25
N PHE A 188 -5.03 -9.11 1.90
CA PHE A 188 -5.82 -8.26 1.02
C PHE A 188 -6.62 -7.23 1.81
N THR A 189 -6.85 -6.10 1.18
CA THR A 189 -7.90 -5.15 1.56
C THR A 189 -8.53 -4.54 0.32
N LEU A 190 -9.75 -4.07 0.43
CA LEU A 190 -10.45 -3.38 -0.64
C LEU A 190 -10.45 -1.89 -0.36
N SER A 191 -9.96 -1.09 -1.33
CA SER A 191 -9.92 0.37 -1.23
C SER A 191 -11.33 0.93 -1.05
N PRO A 192 -11.55 1.80 -0.04
CA PRO A 192 -12.84 2.44 0.18
C PRO A 192 -13.17 3.57 -0.82
N TYR A 193 -12.30 3.88 -1.78
CA TYR A 193 -12.55 4.84 -2.83
C TYR A 193 -13.73 4.43 -3.73
N ARG A 194 -14.59 5.39 -4.08
CA ARG A 194 -15.79 5.22 -4.92
C ARG A 194 -15.55 5.69 -6.35
N TYR A 195 -15.66 4.79 -7.33
CA TYR A 195 -15.41 5.10 -8.74
C TYR A 195 -16.66 5.71 -9.43
N ALA A 196 -16.87 7.02 -9.26
CA ALA A 196 -17.98 7.73 -9.92
C ALA A 196 -17.91 7.71 -11.46
N LYS A 197 -16.69 7.59 -12.03
CA LYS A 197 -16.47 7.51 -13.49
C LYS A 197 -17.31 6.39 -14.15
N TYR A 198 -17.51 5.29 -13.47
CA TYR A 198 -18.27 4.14 -14.00
C TYR A 198 -19.77 4.22 -13.67
N GLY A 199 -20.17 5.20 -12.85
CA GLY A 199 -21.45 5.22 -12.16
C GLY A 199 -21.45 4.33 -10.90
N MET A 200 -22.28 4.67 -9.93
CA MET A 200 -22.26 4.03 -8.60
C MET A 200 -22.59 2.55 -8.65
N HIS A 201 -23.51 2.13 -9.55
CA HIS A 201 -23.87 0.73 -9.72
C HIS A 201 -22.67 -0.11 -10.25
N ALA A 202 -22.01 0.36 -11.31
CA ALA A 202 -20.85 -0.34 -11.87
C ALA A 202 -19.66 -0.33 -10.90
N SER A 203 -19.49 0.74 -10.12
CA SER A 203 -18.51 0.77 -9.02
C SER A 203 -18.77 -0.32 -7.98
N GLN A 204 -20.05 -0.55 -7.57
CA GLN A 204 -20.38 -1.64 -6.65
C GLN A 204 -20.14 -3.03 -7.26
N LEU A 205 -20.46 -3.23 -8.54
CA LEU A 205 -20.17 -4.49 -9.24
C LEU A 205 -18.67 -4.76 -9.33
N SER A 206 -17.86 -3.72 -9.56
CA SER A 206 -16.40 -3.82 -9.51
C SER A 206 -15.93 -4.27 -8.12
N LYS A 207 -16.39 -3.61 -7.06
CA LYS A 207 -16.07 -4.00 -5.67
C LYS A 207 -16.48 -5.43 -5.35
N ALA A 208 -17.69 -5.83 -5.77
CA ALA A 208 -18.20 -7.19 -5.56
C ALA A 208 -17.30 -8.25 -6.22
N ARG A 209 -16.84 -8.05 -7.46
CA ARG A 209 -15.92 -8.98 -8.12
C ARG A 209 -14.57 -9.06 -7.42
N LEU A 210 -14.05 -7.94 -6.90
CA LEU A 210 -12.82 -7.94 -6.13
C LEU A 210 -12.96 -8.65 -4.76
N LEU A 211 -14.11 -8.51 -4.10
CA LEU A 211 -14.41 -9.26 -2.88
C LEU A 211 -14.51 -10.77 -3.17
N LEU A 212 -15.18 -11.16 -4.26
CA LEU A 212 -15.26 -12.57 -4.67
C LEU A 212 -13.89 -13.16 -5.05
N LEU A 213 -12.98 -12.35 -5.62
CA LEU A 213 -11.59 -12.77 -5.82
C LEU A 213 -10.91 -13.07 -4.49
N ILE A 214 -11.01 -12.15 -3.51
CA ILE A 214 -10.41 -12.32 -2.19
C ILE A 214 -10.99 -13.54 -1.48
N ASP A 215 -12.31 -13.71 -1.52
CA ASP A 215 -13.04 -14.82 -0.91
C ASP A 215 -12.56 -16.17 -1.48
N ALA A 216 -12.49 -16.30 -2.81
CA ALA A 216 -11.97 -17.50 -3.48
C ALA A 216 -10.52 -17.83 -3.08
N LEU A 217 -9.65 -16.81 -2.94
CA LEU A 217 -8.28 -17.01 -2.48
C LEU A 217 -8.23 -17.43 -1.00
N GLN A 218 -9.09 -16.88 -0.15
CA GLN A 218 -9.19 -17.30 1.26
C GLN A 218 -9.72 -18.73 1.40
N GLU A 219 -10.74 -19.11 0.63
CA GLU A 219 -11.24 -20.48 0.59
C GLU A 219 -10.16 -21.49 0.15
N GLN A 220 -9.38 -21.14 -0.86
CA GLN A 220 -8.35 -22.02 -1.41
C GLN A 220 -7.11 -22.14 -0.52
N PHE A 221 -6.66 -21.05 0.10
CA PHE A 221 -5.36 -20.97 0.79
C PHE A 221 -5.45 -20.81 2.32
N GLY A 222 -6.65 -20.71 2.87
CA GLY A 222 -6.90 -20.68 4.32
C GLY A 222 -6.16 -19.53 5.04
N GLU A 223 -5.55 -19.85 6.17
CA GLU A 223 -4.89 -18.87 7.04
C GLU A 223 -3.72 -18.12 6.39
N ARG A 224 -3.27 -18.55 5.21
CA ARG A 224 -2.18 -17.90 4.48
C ARG A 224 -2.60 -16.64 3.74
N VAL A 225 -3.91 -16.50 3.50
CA VAL A 225 -4.53 -15.34 2.84
C VAL A 225 -5.56 -14.74 3.79
N SER A 226 -5.33 -13.51 4.19
CA SER A 226 -6.21 -12.77 5.10
C SER A 226 -6.83 -11.56 4.42
N TYR A 227 -7.93 -11.08 4.99
CA TYR A 227 -8.61 -9.88 4.54
C TYR A 227 -8.78 -8.88 5.70
N PHE A 228 -8.37 -7.64 5.49
CA PHE A 228 -8.67 -6.53 6.39
C PHE A 228 -9.81 -5.69 5.78
N PRO A 229 -10.97 -5.55 6.46
CA PRO A 229 -12.21 -5.00 5.88
C PRO A 229 -12.24 -3.45 5.87
N ALA A 230 -11.24 -2.80 5.23
CA ALA A 230 -11.19 -1.34 5.16
C ALA A 230 -12.37 -0.73 4.42
N TYR A 231 -12.89 -1.42 3.39
CA TYR A 231 -14.05 -0.99 2.62
C TYR A 231 -15.31 -0.99 3.49
N GLU A 232 -15.55 -2.07 4.20
CA GLU A 232 -16.72 -2.24 5.09
C GLU A 232 -16.66 -1.25 6.26
N ILE A 233 -15.47 -0.99 6.83
CA ILE A 233 -15.33 0.01 7.89
C ILE A 233 -15.82 1.38 7.41
N LEU A 234 -15.44 1.82 6.20
CA LEU A 234 -15.96 3.08 5.68
C LEU A 234 -17.45 3.03 5.34
N MET A 235 -17.92 1.94 4.72
CA MET A 235 -19.28 1.84 4.18
C MET A 235 -20.33 1.58 5.26
N ASP A 236 -19.99 0.86 6.33
CA ASP A 236 -20.93 0.45 7.37
C ASP A 236 -20.65 1.12 8.73
N GLU A 237 -19.41 1.11 9.20
CA GLU A 237 -19.06 1.67 10.50
C GLU A 237 -19.02 3.22 10.48
N LEU A 238 -18.48 3.80 9.39
CA LEU A 238 -18.39 5.24 9.16
C LEU A 238 -19.46 5.76 8.17
N ARG A 239 -20.64 5.23 8.18
CA ARG A 239 -21.73 5.41 7.21
C ARG A 239 -22.33 6.82 7.19
N ASP A 240 -21.47 7.84 6.87
CA ASP A 240 -21.86 9.24 6.82
C ASP A 240 -20.96 9.99 5.82
N TYR A 241 -21.52 10.96 5.08
CA TYR A 241 -20.79 11.77 4.10
C TYR A 241 -19.67 12.64 4.71
N ARG A 242 -19.72 12.97 6.00
CA ARG A 242 -18.63 13.69 6.70
C ARG A 242 -17.29 12.94 6.72
N PHE A 243 -17.29 11.64 6.43
CA PHE A 243 -16.12 10.80 6.33
C PHE A 243 -15.53 10.73 4.92
N TYR A 244 -16.05 11.53 4.00
CA TYR A 244 -15.52 11.70 2.66
C TYR A 244 -14.88 13.07 2.48
N GLU A 245 -13.92 13.18 1.56
CA GLU A 245 -13.38 14.46 1.10
C GLU A 245 -14.44 15.26 0.32
N ALA A 246 -14.13 16.51 -0.04
CA ALA A 246 -15.05 17.40 -0.75
C ALA A 246 -15.57 16.83 -2.08
N ASP A 247 -14.87 15.90 -2.69
CA ASP A 247 -15.30 15.20 -3.91
C ASP A 247 -16.34 14.11 -3.67
N MET A 248 -16.62 13.75 -2.41
CA MET A 248 -17.55 12.70 -2.00
C MET A 248 -17.17 11.30 -2.49
N LEU A 249 -15.92 11.07 -2.85
CA LEU A 249 -15.38 9.83 -3.41
C LEU A 249 -14.22 9.28 -2.60
N HIS A 250 -13.28 10.14 -2.22
CA HIS A 250 -12.14 9.76 -1.38
C HIS A 250 -12.55 9.76 0.10
N PRO A 251 -12.05 8.81 0.90
CA PRO A 251 -12.18 8.90 2.36
C PRO A 251 -11.45 10.13 2.87
N SER A 252 -12.06 10.84 3.83
CA SER A 252 -11.44 11.99 4.50
C SER A 252 -10.26 11.55 5.39
N HIS A 253 -9.42 12.52 5.78
CA HIS A 253 -8.34 12.25 6.74
C HIS A 253 -8.86 11.62 8.03
N VAL A 254 -10.01 12.06 8.55
CA VAL A 254 -10.65 11.49 9.75
C VAL A 254 -11.02 10.02 9.54
N ALA A 255 -11.55 9.69 8.36
CA ALA A 255 -11.86 8.30 8.02
C ALA A 255 -10.60 7.43 7.91
N VAL A 256 -9.55 7.95 7.28
CA VAL A 256 -8.26 7.25 7.18
C VAL A 256 -7.64 7.05 8.56
N ASP A 257 -7.73 8.05 9.47
CA ASP A 257 -7.28 7.94 10.86
C ASP A 257 -8.01 6.83 11.60
N TYR A 258 -9.33 6.81 11.50
CA TYR A 258 -10.14 5.77 12.13
C TYR A 258 -9.84 4.37 11.58
N ILE A 259 -9.76 4.21 10.26
CA ILE A 259 -9.39 2.93 9.65
C ILE A 259 -7.98 2.50 10.09
N TRP A 260 -7.05 3.44 10.24
CA TRP A 260 -5.71 3.15 10.76
C TRP A 260 -5.74 2.67 12.21
N GLU A 261 -6.54 3.26 13.08
CA GLU A 261 -6.73 2.79 14.47
C GLU A 261 -7.24 1.35 14.47
N ARG A 262 -8.30 1.06 13.70
CA ARG A 262 -8.83 -0.30 13.54
C ARG A 262 -7.81 -1.28 12.98
N PHE A 263 -6.98 -0.82 12.02
CA PHE A 263 -5.90 -1.61 11.45
C PHE A 263 -4.83 -1.94 12.50
N THR A 264 -4.39 -0.97 13.32
CA THR A 264 -3.39 -1.21 14.35
C THR A 264 -3.88 -2.14 15.45
N GLU A 265 -5.14 -2.04 15.86
CA GLU A 265 -5.78 -2.99 16.79
C GLU A 265 -5.70 -4.42 16.27
N TRP A 266 -5.94 -4.60 14.97
CA TRP A 266 -5.93 -5.89 14.31
C TRP A 266 -4.53 -6.42 14.03
N ALA A 267 -3.66 -5.58 13.48
CA ALA A 267 -2.40 -6.01 12.89
C ALA A 267 -1.19 -5.91 13.84
N PHE A 268 -1.18 -4.98 14.81
CA PHE A 268 0.01 -4.73 15.61
C PHE A 268 0.09 -5.67 16.83
N SER A 269 1.28 -6.16 17.11
CA SER A 269 1.59 -6.77 18.40
C SER A 269 1.72 -5.68 19.48
N PRO A 270 1.58 -6.02 20.77
CA PRO A 270 1.83 -5.07 21.86
C PRO A 270 3.23 -4.43 21.79
N THR A 271 4.24 -5.22 21.39
CA THR A 271 5.62 -4.74 21.25
C THR A 271 5.79 -3.72 20.11
N LEU A 272 5.07 -3.90 18.99
CA LEU A 272 5.08 -2.92 17.90
C LEU A 272 4.30 -1.66 18.28
N THR A 273 3.19 -1.80 18.98
CA THR A 273 2.40 -0.65 19.46
C THR A 273 3.26 0.23 20.38
N GLU A 274 3.99 -0.38 21.32
CA GLU A 274 4.90 0.35 22.21
C GLU A 274 6.03 1.05 21.43
N TYR A 275 6.71 0.30 20.54
CA TYR A 275 7.76 0.86 19.68
C TYR A 275 7.28 2.04 18.83
N ALA A 276 6.14 1.89 18.16
CA ALA A 276 5.58 2.92 17.28
C ALA A 276 5.17 4.16 18.07
N THR A 277 4.62 3.99 19.28
CA THR A 277 4.24 5.10 20.17
C THR A 277 5.47 5.89 20.62
N GLU A 278 6.51 5.21 21.07
CA GLU A 278 7.75 5.87 21.51
C GLU A 278 8.46 6.58 20.34
N ARG A 279 8.48 5.93 19.16
CA ARG A 279 9.05 6.52 17.93
C ARG A 279 8.29 7.77 17.50
N GLU A 280 6.96 7.73 17.55
CA GLU A 280 6.12 8.90 17.20
C GLU A 280 6.34 10.07 18.19
N HIS A 281 6.49 9.81 19.48
CA HIS A 281 6.85 10.85 20.45
C HIS A 281 8.19 11.49 20.12
N LEU A 282 9.21 10.69 19.80
CA LEU A 282 10.50 11.22 19.38
C LEU A 282 10.40 12.05 18.12
N ARG A 283 9.68 11.56 17.10
CA ARG A 283 9.49 12.27 15.84
C ARG A 283 8.85 13.64 16.06
N ARG A 284 7.83 13.73 16.93
CA ARG A 284 7.18 14.99 17.31
C ARG A 284 8.14 15.94 18.05
N ASP A 285 8.91 15.41 19.00
CA ASP A 285 9.90 16.19 19.75
C ASP A 285 10.96 16.78 18.80
N PHE A 286 11.41 16.03 17.79
CA PHE A 286 12.39 16.52 16.81
C PHE A 286 11.79 17.43 15.74
N ALA A 287 10.52 17.27 15.41
CA ALA A 287 9.80 18.17 14.50
C ALA A 287 9.39 19.49 15.16
N HIS A 288 9.43 19.58 16.50
CA HIS A 288 9.05 20.79 17.23
C HIS A 288 10.02 21.95 16.95
N HIS A 289 9.48 23.03 16.37
CA HIS A 289 10.26 24.23 16.10
C HIS A 289 10.46 25.05 17.39
N ILE A 290 11.71 25.27 17.77
CA ILE A 290 12.09 26.00 18.99
C ILE A 290 12.35 27.47 18.61
N LEU A 291 11.49 28.37 19.08
CA LEU A 291 11.59 29.80 18.76
C LEU A 291 12.76 30.49 19.47
N HIS A 292 13.04 30.12 20.73
CA HIS A 292 14.08 30.74 21.60
C HIS A 292 14.97 29.64 22.20
N PRO A 293 15.95 29.11 21.40
CA PRO A 293 16.79 27.98 21.85
C PRO A 293 17.60 28.25 23.13
N GLU A 294 17.88 29.52 23.44
CA GLU A 294 18.66 29.97 24.59
C GLU A 294 17.81 30.07 25.88
N SER A 295 16.47 30.01 25.81
CA SER A 295 15.63 30.07 26.99
C SER A 295 15.83 28.85 27.91
N PRO A 296 15.69 29.03 29.26
CA PRO A 296 15.81 27.92 30.20
C PRO A 296 14.85 26.77 29.90
N GLU A 297 13.63 27.08 29.46
CA GLU A 297 12.60 26.10 29.09
C GLU A 297 13.01 25.30 27.82
N ALA A 298 13.52 26.00 26.78
CA ALA A 298 13.99 25.37 25.57
C ALA A 298 15.18 24.45 25.83
N GLN A 299 16.13 24.91 26.68
CA GLN A 299 17.28 24.10 27.10
C GLN A 299 16.86 22.84 27.89
N ALA A 300 15.85 22.97 28.76
CA ALA A 300 15.29 21.83 29.50
C ALA A 300 14.62 20.83 28.52
N PHE A 301 13.82 21.30 27.56
CA PHE A 301 13.19 20.49 26.53
C PHE A 301 14.24 19.75 25.67
N LEU A 302 15.29 20.46 25.22
CA LEU A 302 16.36 19.85 24.42
C LEU A 302 17.09 18.73 25.19
N ARG A 303 17.38 18.93 26.47
CA ARG A 303 17.97 17.87 27.30
C ARG A 303 17.04 16.68 27.47
N GLN A 304 15.74 16.92 27.68
CA GLN A 304 14.74 15.85 27.80
C GLN A 304 14.56 15.09 26.51
N ARG A 305 14.51 15.78 25.35
CA ARG A 305 14.46 15.16 24.01
C ARG A 305 15.65 14.24 23.77
N GLU A 306 16.86 14.72 24.09
CA GLU A 306 18.07 13.91 23.89
C GLU A 306 18.11 12.71 24.84
N ALA A 307 17.67 12.87 26.09
CA ALA A 307 17.55 11.75 27.03
C ALA A 307 16.55 10.68 26.54
N ARG A 308 15.39 11.09 25.99
CA ARG A 308 14.42 10.16 25.39
C ARG A 308 15.02 9.45 24.17
N ARG A 309 15.73 10.18 23.30
CA ARG A 309 16.41 9.59 22.14
C ARG A 309 17.41 8.52 22.59
N GLN A 310 18.21 8.83 23.59
CA GLN A 310 19.20 7.88 24.12
C GLN A 310 18.52 6.64 24.72
N ALA A 311 17.47 6.81 25.52
CA ALA A 311 16.70 5.70 26.09
C ALA A 311 16.05 4.82 24.98
N PHE A 312 15.53 5.43 23.92
CA PHE A 312 15.00 4.72 22.77
C PHE A 312 16.09 3.90 22.04
N LEU A 313 17.27 4.50 21.83
CA LEU A 313 18.40 3.81 21.21
C LEU A 313 18.94 2.66 22.08
N GLU A 314 18.98 2.82 23.39
CA GLU A 314 19.37 1.76 24.32
C GLU A 314 18.37 0.60 24.29
N LYS A 315 17.08 0.91 24.24
CA LYS A 315 16.00 -0.09 24.21
C LYS A 315 15.90 -0.82 22.87
N TYR A 316 16.06 -0.12 21.75
CA TYR A 316 15.80 -0.63 20.42
C TYR A 316 17.00 -0.59 19.46
N GLY A 317 18.00 0.25 19.72
CA GLY A 317 19.08 0.58 18.79
C GLY A 317 19.98 -0.60 18.39
N GLY A 318 20.12 -1.61 19.25
CA GLY A 318 20.86 -2.85 18.93
C GLY A 318 20.15 -3.72 17.88
N ARG A 319 18.86 -3.47 17.62
CA ARG A 319 18.03 -4.22 16.67
C ARG A 319 17.63 -3.38 15.46
N PHE A 320 17.47 -2.05 15.62
CA PHE A 320 16.77 -1.19 14.67
C PHE A 320 17.48 0.14 14.40
N ALA A 321 18.74 0.30 14.84
CA ALA A 321 19.53 1.47 14.47
C ALA A 321 19.99 1.34 13.02
N THR A 322 19.56 2.27 12.19
CA THR A 322 20.19 2.62 10.92
C THR A 322 20.73 4.03 11.00
#